data_7ec1a8b3a4f60b5382dcb911557c5d28
#
_entry.id   7ec1a8b3a4f60b5382dcb911557c5d28
#
_cell.length_a   1.000
_cell.length_b   1.000
_cell.length_c   1.000
_cell.angle_alpha   90.00
_cell.angle_beta   90.00
_cell.angle_gamma   90.00
#
_symmetry.space_group_name_H-M   'P 1'
#
loop_
_entity.id
_entity.type
_entity.pdbx_description
1 polymer ?
#
loop_
_entity_poly.entity_id
_entity_poly.type
_entity_poly.pdbx_seq_one_letter_code
_entity_poly.pdbx_strand_id
1 'polypeptide(L)'
;MHYHIAVAVIWAAVFVESRKIRGISLSYKRFYKERKSFLCIDGSKLIPFEQVNDDYCDCADGSDEPGTAACPNGHFYCTNLGFRPHYIQSSRVNDGICDCCDGSDEYNSSAHCQNTCRNLGQRERAELEKRMRRLNEGLLMKRQLVEEGADVWREKQAELSDLQKVAEDLQIRLEYLRKRKTEAEALKEEALAAAHPPPPPGQEGPRSPIRAEISLEGHEQPMQDTDILIDTDTRLQQWMDSAEQREESPKEPEVKDAGTEDDPDVKAAVEAAKSAVADLKKSEEAYQRLQMEIRELEDRLAIDYGPEREFLFLLGRCFQITAYEYAYTICPFNQVTQKSQAGTEVLLGKWDAWGGPPENPYGMMKYDRGEPCWQGPTRSTHTILWMNKRYSWR
;
A
#
# COMPACT_ATOMS: atom_id res chain seq x y z
N MET A 1 3.45 85.67 30.73
CA MET A 1 2.65 84.86 31.68
C MET A 1 1.36 84.31 31.12
N HIS A 2 0.89 84.68 29.89
CA HIS A 2 -0.40 84.21 29.33
C HIS A 2 -0.29 82.95 28.44
N TYR A 3 0.91 82.57 27.99
CA TYR A 3 1.10 81.42 27.15
C TYR A 3 1.08 80.05 27.90
N HIS A 4 1.44 80.02 29.13
CA HIS A 4 1.49 78.82 29.96
C HIS A 4 0.12 78.38 30.46
N ILE A 5 -0.87 79.23 30.49
CA ILE A 5 -2.23 78.92 30.96
C ILE A 5 -3.03 78.27 29.80
N ALA A 6 -2.78 78.67 28.55
CA ALA A 6 -3.45 78.10 27.37
C ALA A 6 -3.03 76.64 27.04
N VAL A 7 -1.77 76.30 27.35
CA VAL A 7 -1.26 74.90 27.12
C VAL A 7 -1.80 73.96 28.21
N ALA A 8 -2.00 74.38 29.45
CA ALA A 8 -2.55 73.57 30.53
C ALA A 8 -4.04 73.21 30.33
N VAL A 9 -4.80 74.10 29.65
CA VAL A 9 -6.23 73.85 29.36
C VAL A 9 -6.44 72.87 28.16
N ILE A 10 -5.49 72.84 27.26
CA ILE A 10 -5.56 71.91 26.10
C ILE A 10 -5.25 70.47 26.51
N TRP A 11 -4.48 70.21 27.54
CA TRP A 11 -4.16 68.85 28.08
C TRP A 11 -5.22 68.27 29.01
N ALA A 12 -6.24 69.03 29.41
CA ALA A 12 -7.36 68.58 30.25
C ALA A 12 -8.53 68.06 29.39
N ALA A 13 -8.40 68.13 28.07
CA ALA A 13 -9.42 67.63 27.15
C ALA A 13 -9.13 66.18 26.77
N VAL A 14 -9.99 65.29 27.25
CA VAL A 14 -10.40 64.05 26.62
C VAL A 14 -9.49 62.85 26.86
N PHE A 15 -9.38 62.42 28.10
CA PHE A 15 -9.51 61.00 28.35
C PHE A 15 -11.00 60.69 28.51
N VAL A 16 -11.73 60.56 27.42
CA VAL A 16 -12.96 59.80 27.39
C VAL A 16 -12.54 58.33 27.44
N GLU A 17 -12.43 57.80 28.64
CA GLU A 17 -12.21 56.39 28.87
C GLU A 17 -13.45 55.65 28.32
N SER A 18 -13.34 55.14 27.13
CA SER A 18 -14.38 54.32 26.51
C SER A 18 -14.74 53.17 27.48
N ARG A 19 -15.95 53.19 28.01
CA ARG A 19 -16.48 52.22 28.96
C ARG A 19 -16.25 50.79 28.38
N LYS A 20 -15.38 50.03 28.98
CA LYS A 20 -15.06 48.70 28.50
C LYS A 20 -16.17 47.75 28.87
N ILE A 21 -17.01 47.40 27.89
CA ILE A 21 -18.11 46.43 28.10
C ILE A 21 -17.52 45.03 28.32
N ARG A 22 -17.94 44.39 29.40
CA ARG A 22 -17.53 43.05 29.82
C ARG A 22 -18.32 41.97 29.07
N GLY A 23 -17.79 40.75 28.94
CA GLY A 23 -18.52 39.61 28.42
C GLY A 23 -18.69 39.58 26.88
N ILE A 24 -18.07 40.51 26.13
CA ILE A 24 -18.18 40.57 24.66
C ILE A 24 -16.88 40.15 23.97
N SER A 25 -16.99 39.45 22.85
CA SER A 25 -15.86 39.16 21.97
C SER A 25 -15.46 40.39 21.14
N LEU A 26 -14.23 40.36 20.60
CA LEU A 26 -13.75 41.44 19.73
C LEU A 26 -14.62 41.64 18.49
N SER A 27 -15.20 40.59 17.95
CA SER A 27 -16.11 40.63 16.80
C SER A 27 -17.41 41.35 17.13
N TYR A 28 -17.90 41.22 18.35
CA TYR A 28 -19.15 41.85 18.82
C TYR A 28 -18.94 43.29 19.30
N LYS A 29 -17.71 43.72 19.57
CA LYS A 29 -17.40 45.10 20.05
C LYS A 29 -18.00 46.18 19.17
N ARG A 30 -18.22 45.94 17.87
CA ARG A 30 -18.83 46.91 16.95
C ARG A 30 -20.28 47.24 17.28
N PHE A 31 -21.05 46.36 17.95
CA PHE A 31 -22.42 46.57 18.33
C PHE A 31 -22.52 47.38 19.65
N TYR A 32 -21.52 47.32 20.49
CA TYR A 32 -21.46 47.96 21.81
C TYR A 32 -20.62 49.26 21.79
N LYS A 33 -20.71 50.01 20.70
CA LYS A 33 -20.12 51.35 20.65
C LYS A 33 -20.96 52.29 21.51
N GLU A 34 -20.31 53.02 22.41
CA GLU A 34 -20.94 53.99 23.29
C GLU A 34 -21.75 55.01 22.47
N ARG A 35 -23.05 54.99 22.69
CA ARG A 35 -24.08 55.84 22.05
C ARG A 35 -25.15 56.18 23.12
N LYS A 36 -26.12 57.02 22.77
CA LYS A 36 -27.29 57.30 23.65
C LYS A 36 -28.23 56.08 23.80
N SER A 37 -28.19 55.16 22.86
CA SER A 37 -29.09 54.00 22.84
C SER A 37 -28.35 52.76 22.27
N PHE A 38 -28.78 51.59 22.72
CA PHE A 38 -28.35 50.26 22.25
C PHE A 38 -29.52 49.57 21.59
N LEU A 39 -29.33 49.01 20.42
CA LEU A 39 -30.29 48.15 19.73
C LEU A 39 -29.94 46.69 20.07
N CYS A 40 -30.89 45.93 20.63
CA CYS A 40 -30.75 44.50 20.83
C CYS A 40 -30.23 43.86 19.56
N ILE A 41 -29.34 42.88 19.61
CA ILE A 41 -28.66 42.33 18.43
C ILE A 41 -29.66 41.63 17.52
N ASP A 42 -30.73 41.07 18.07
CA ASP A 42 -31.85 40.52 17.30
C ASP A 42 -32.77 41.58 16.64
N GLY A 43 -32.52 42.86 16.91
CA GLY A 43 -33.29 43.99 16.41
C GLY A 43 -34.64 44.19 17.07
N SER A 44 -34.97 43.49 18.18
CA SER A 44 -36.30 43.49 18.80
C SER A 44 -36.63 44.79 19.54
N LYS A 45 -35.62 45.45 20.17
CA LYS A 45 -35.87 46.60 21.07
C LYS A 45 -34.69 47.57 21.01
N LEU A 46 -35.00 48.84 21.14
CA LEU A 46 -34.03 49.92 21.36
C LEU A 46 -34.10 50.38 22.84
N ILE A 47 -32.99 50.28 23.54
CA ILE A 47 -32.88 50.64 24.98
C ILE A 47 -31.85 51.74 25.17
N PRO A 48 -31.90 52.52 26.30
CA PRO A 48 -30.82 53.39 26.67
C PRO A 48 -29.49 52.61 26.83
N PHE A 49 -28.35 53.19 26.44
CA PHE A 49 -27.04 52.48 26.54
C PHE A 49 -26.61 52.21 27.98
N GLU A 50 -27.20 52.96 28.94
CA GLU A 50 -26.98 52.80 30.38
C GLU A 50 -27.56 51.46 30.90
N GLN A 51 -28.53 50.89 30.20
CA GLN A 51 -29.12 49.57 30.47
C GLN A 51 -28.31 48.40 29.96
N VAL A 52 -27.08 48.64 29.42
CA VAL A 52 -26.17 47.57 29.05
C VAL A 52 -25.31 47.15 30.26
N ASN A 53 -25.44 45.90 30.69
CA ASN A 53 -24.83 45.33 31.89
C ASN A 53 -25.33 46.09 33.18
N ASP A 54 -26.62 46.26 33.34
CA ASP A 54 -27.22 46.87 34.52
C ASP A 54 -27.87 45.86 35.49
N ASP A 55 -27.67 44.56 35.25
CA ASP A 55 -28.24 43.42 35.98
C ASP A 55 -29.76 43.25 35.77
N TYR A 56 -30.32 43.81 34.69
CA TYR A 56 -31.72 43.63 34.31
C TYR A 56 -31.84 43.23 32.83
N CYS A 57 -32.56 42.13 32.52
CA CYS A 57 -32.69 41.61 31.18
C CYS A 57 -33.77 42.37 30.36
N ASP A 58 -33.36 43.28 29.52
CA ASP A 58 -34.23 44.13 28.69
C ASP A 58 -34.43 43.60 27.26
N CYS A 59 -33.39 42.91 26.67
CA CYS A 59 -33.42 42.33 25.36
C CYS A 59 -33.83 40.86 25.40
N ALA A 60 -34.71 40.46 24.49
CA ALA A 60 -35.16 39.06 24.39
C ALA A 60 -34.03 38.08 24.06
N ASP A 61 -33.00 38.54 23.35
CA ASP A 61 -31.83 37.77 23.01
C ASP A 61 -30.71 37.78 24.07
N GLY A 62 -30.90 38.56 25.16
CA GLY A 62 -29.92 38.72 26.26
C GLY A 62 -28.70 39.52 25.85
N SER A 63 -28.72 40.25 24.77
CA SER A 63 -27.58 41.00 24.25
C SER A 63 -27.25 42.26 25.02
N ASP A 64 -28.19 42.75 25.84
CA ASP A 64 -27.99 43.87 26.77
C ASP A 64 -27.13 43.51 27.99
N GLU A 65 -27.14 42.21 28.36
CA GLU A 65 -26.43 41.68 29.54
C GLU A 65 -25.30 40.72 29.23
N PRO A 66 -24.33 41.07 28.34
CA PRO A 66 -23.26 40.17 27.98
C PRO A 66 -22.28 39.89 29.12
N GLY A 67 -22.26 40.75 30.17
CA GLY A 67 -21.34 40.69 31.29
C GLY A 67 -21.92 40.23 32.59
N THR A 68 -23.24 39.99 32.68
CA THR A 68 -23.92 39.68 33.95
C THR A 68 -24.70 38.37 33.85
N ALA A 69 -25.29 37.92 34.97
CA ALA A 69 -26.14 36.70 35.03
C ALA A 69 -27.65 37.02 34.80
N ALA A 70 -28.04 38.26 34.49
CA ALA A 70 -29.41 38.68 34.47
C ALA A 70 -30.29 38.04 33.39
N CYS A 71 -29.72 37.74 32.20
CA CYS A 71 -30.46 37.11 31.13
C CYS A 71 -30.23 35.60 31.09
N PRO A 72 -31.26 34.73 31.23
CA PRO A 72 -31.10 33.30 31.31
C PRO A 72 -30.57 32.67 29.99
N ASN A 73 -30.77 33.32 28.84
CA ASN A 73 -30.31 32.94 27.51
C ASN A 73 -29.06 33.71 27.07
N GLY A 74 -28.51 34.57 27.93
CA GLY A 74 -27.29 35.32 27.67
C GLY A 74 -26.02 34.44 27.72
N HIS A 75 -24.93 34.98 27.17
CA HIS A 75 -23.63 34.30 27.13
C HIS A 75 -22.54 35.32 27.47
N PHE A 76 -21.63 34.89 28.32
CA PHE A 76 -20.42 35.61 28.66
C PHE A 76 -19.22 35.13 27.88
N TYR A 77 -18.43 36.03 27.33
CA TYR A 77 -17.24 35.69 26.55
C TYR A 77 -15.98 35.74 27.44
N CYS A 78 -15.41 34.57 27.71
CA CYS A 78 -14.11 34.43 28.33
C CYS A 78 -13.02 34.73 27.28
N THR A 79 -12.27 35.80 27.49
CA THR A 79 -11.17 36.19 26.59
C THR A 79 -10.01 35.20 26.66
N ASN A 80 -9.73 34.67 27.84
CA ASN A 80 -8.73 33.62 28.12
C ASN A 80 -7.38 33.87 27.47
N LEU A 81 -6.83 35.03 27.63
CA LEU A 81 -5.57 35.44 26.97
C LEU A 81 -4.44 34.44 27.24
N GLY A 82 -3.95 33.80 26.19
CA GLY A 82 -2.92 32.75 26.25
C GLY A 82 -3.45 31.33 26.15
N PHE A 83 -4.78 31.16 26.10
CA PHE A 83 -5.49 29.91 25.85
C PHE A 83 -6.63 30.12 24.83
N ARG A 84 -7.55 29.20 24.71
CA ARG A 84 -8.69 29.29 23.76
C ARG A 84 -9.79 30.14 24.38
N PRO A 85 -10.24 31.23 23.73
CA PRO A 85 -11.44 31.91 24.14
C PRO A 85 -12.67 31.03 23.93
N HIS A 86 -13.69 31.22 24.79
CA HIS A 86 -14.98 30.52 24.60
C HIS A 86 -16.10 31.31 25.30
N TYR A 87 -17.34 30.92 24.99
CA TYR A 87 -18.53 31.43 25.65
C TYR A 87 -18.96 30.49 26.76
N ILE A 88 -19.40 31.05 27.88
CA ILE A 88 -20.11 30.35 28.94
C ILE A 88 -21.54 30.89 29.03
N GLN A 89 -22.43 30.16 29.65
CA GLN A 89 -23.76 30.68 29.94
C GLN A 89 -23.72 31.81 30.94
N SER A 90 -24.59 32.79 30.80
CA SER A 90 -24.69 33.93 31.72
C SER A 90 -24.85 33.52 33.20
N SER A 91 -25.57 32.41 33.46
CA SER A 91 -25.81 31.87 34.82
C SER A 91 -24.52 31.42 35.52
N ARG A 92 -23.39 31.35 34.80
CA ARG A 92 -22.06 31.03 35.35
C ARG A 92 -21.23 32.30 35.67
N VAL A 93 -21.80 33.47 35.53
CA VAL A 93 -21.13 34.72 35.85
C VAL A 93 -21.35 35.02 37.32
N ASN A 94 -20.28 35.19 38.11
CA ASN A 94 -20.28 35.45 39.52
C ASN A 94 -20.99 34.35 40.36
N ASP A 95 -20.96 33.09 39.93
CA ASP A 95 -21.58 31.95 40.64
C ASP A 95 -20.63 31.32 41.69
N GLY A 96 -19.40 31.81 41.80
CA GLY A 96 -18.41 31.30 42.73
C GLY A 96 -17.54 30.17 42.13
N ILE A 97 -17.70 29.82 40.86
CA ILE A 97 -16.94 28.78 40.14
C ILE A 97 -16.15 29.44 39.02
N CYS A 98 -14.84 29.25 38.99
CA CYS A 98 -13.98 29.79 37.93
C CYS A 98 -14.12 28.99 36.62
N ASP A 99 -15.03 29.36 35.77
CA ASP A 99 -15.25 28.72 34.46
C ASP A 99 -14.31 29.26 33.36
N CYS A 100 -14.01 30.56 33.40
CA CYS A 100 -12.96 31.14 32.56
C CYS A 100 -11.58 30.93 33.17
N CYS A 101 -10.61 30.48 32.39
CA CYS A 101 -9.25 30.28 32.92
C CYS A 101 -8.55 31.56 33.29
N ASP A 102 -9.02 32.73 32.86
CA ASP A 102 -8.53 34.05 33.28
C ASP A 102 -9.29 34.62 34.50
N GLY A 103 -10.35 33.90 34.98
CA GLY A 103 -11.20 34.30 36.10
C GLY A 103 -12.06 35.53 35.81
N SER A 104 -12.25 35.88 34.54
CA SER A 104 -13.00 37.08 34.13
C SER A 104 -14.51 36.96 34.37
N ASP A 105 -15.03 35.77 34.56
CA ASP A 105 -16.40 35.43 34.92
C ASP A 105 -16.74 35.77 36.38
N GLU A 106 -15.73 35.68 37.28
CA GLU A 106 -15.89 35.84 38.71
C GLU A 106 -15.44 37.24 39.22
N TYR A 107 -15.74 38.28 38.44
CA TYR A 107 -15.25 39.61 38.66
C TYR A 107 -15.88 40.33 39.89
N ASN A 108 -17.03 39.86 40.34
CA ASN A 108 -17.79 40.44 41.47
C ASN A 108 -18.23 39.37 42.48
N SER A 109 -17.61 38.21 42.49
CA SER A 109 -17.88 37.12 43.43
C SER A 109 -16.82 37.09 44.55
N SER A 110 -17.06 36.24 45.54
CA SER A 110 -16.06 35.95 46.59
C SER A 110 -15.01 34.91 46.16
N ALA A 111 -15.12 34.36 44.96
CA ALA A 111 -14.20 33.35 44.47
C ALA A 111 -12.83 33.92 44.11
N HIS A 112 -11.78 33.23 44.53
CA HIS A 112 -10.39 33.59 44.19
C HIS A 112 -9.95 32.80 42.97
N CYS A 113 -10.19 33.30 41.75
CA CYS A 113 -9.79 32.71 40.52
C CYS A 113 -8.35 33.07 40.16
N GLN A 114 -7.45 32.07 40.17
CA GLN A 114 -6.11 32.23 39.62
C GLN A 114 -6.12 32.12 38.10
N ASN A 115 -5.44 33.03 37.41
CA ASN A 115 -5.30 32.92 35.97
C ASN A 115 -4.43 31.72 35.59
N THR A 116 -5.06 30.69 35.04
CA THR A 116 -4.43 29.43 34.60
C THR A 116 -4.23 29.34 33.09
N CYS A 117 -4.71 30.33 32.31
CA CYS A 117 -4.72 30.31 30.84
C CYS A 117 -3.34 30.07 30.24
N ARG A 118 -2.30 30.71 30.80
CA ARG A 118 -0.93 30.54 30.30
C ARG A 118 -0.44 29.09 30.43
N ASN A 119 -0.74 28.46 31.56
CA ASN A 119 -0.36 27.05 31.80
C ASN A 119 -1.13 26.09 30.92
N LEU A 120 -2.44 26.30 30.76
CA LEU A 120 -3.29 25.51 29.88
C LEU A 120 -2.83 25.65 28.42
N GLY A 121 -2.57 26.89 27.96
CA GLY A 121 -2.09 27.14 26.61
C GLY A 121 -0.69 26.56 26.35
N GLN A 122 0.19 26.56 27.36
CA GLN A 122 1.50 25.90 27.22
C GLN A 122 1.37 24.39 27.10
N ARG A 123 0.50 23.76 27.90
CA ARG A 123 0.23 22.30 27.80
C ARG A 123 -0.36 21.94 26.46
N GLU A 124 -1.33 22.70 25.99
CA GLU A 124 -1.97 22.45 24.68
C GLU A 124 -0.95 22.59 23.55
N ARG A 125 -0.13 23.66 23.54
CA ARG A 125 0.92 23.83 22.53
C ARG A 125 1.92 22.68 22.55
N ALA A 126 2.36 22.25 23.72
CA ALA A 126 3.30 21.15 23.88
C ALA A 126 2.72 19.82 23.33
N GLU A 127 1.43 19.55 23.60
CA GLU A 127 0.77 18.35 23.02
C GLU A 127 0.60 18.47 21.49
N LEU A 128 0.26 19.65 20.98
CA LEU A 128 0.16 19.89 19.55
C LEU A 128 1.51 19.73 18.85
N GLU A 129 2.58 20.32 19.40
CA GLU A 129 3.94 20.17 18.89
C GLU A 129 4.41 18.70 18.89
N LYS A 130 4.08 17.95 19.94
CA LYS A 130 4.37 16.53 20.02
C LYS A 130 3.59 15.72 18.97
N ARG A 131 2.34 16.09 18.73
CA ARG A 131 1.52 15.49 17.66
C ARG A 131 2.09 15.83 16.28
N MET A 132 2.47 17.08 16.04
CA MET A 132 3.08 17.53 14.78
C MET A 132 4.40 16.84 14.51
N ARG A 133 5.27 16.69 15.51
CA ARG A 133 6.53 15.93 15.36
C ARG A 133 6.26 14.51 14.91
N ARG A 134 5.34 13.78 15.59
CA ARG A 134 4.98 12.41 15.21
C ARG A 134 4.44 12.30 13.79
N LEU A 135 3.62 13.26 13.37
CA LEU A 135 3.12 13.31 12.00
C LEU A 135 4.24 13.52 10.98
N ASN A 136 5.15 14.46 11.26
CA ASN A 136 6.28 14.73 10.38
C ASN A 136 7.25 13.54 10.29
N GLU A 137 7.55 12.87 11.40
CA GLU A 137 8.35 11.65 11.43
C GLU A 137 7.68 10.54 10.61
N GLY A 138 6.37 10.35 10.76
CA GLY A 138 5.60 9.38 9.97
C GLY A 138 5.59 9.69 8.47
N LEU A 139 5.46 10.97 8.10
CA LEU A 139 5.52 11.41 6.70
C LEU A 139 6.90 11.20 6.08
N LEU A 140 7.97 11.46 6.84
CA LEU A 140 9.34 11.17 6.37
C LEU A 140 9.54 9.68 6.13
N MET A 141 9.11 8.84 7.08
CA MET A 141 9.19 7.38 6.93
C MET A 141 8.36 6.89 5.75
N LYS A 142 7.13 7.39 5.58
CA LYS A 142 6.31 7.04 4.41
C LYS A 142 7.03 7.36 3.10
N ARG A 143 7.65 8.56 2.98
CA ARG A 143 8.40 8.94 1.78
C ARG A 143 9.56 7.99 1.50
N GLN A 144 10.32 7.61 2.51
CA GLN A 144 11.40 6.64 2.37
C GLN A 144 10.88 5.27 1.88
N LEU A 145 9.78 4.77 2.47
CA LEU A 145 9.17 3.51 2.06
C LEU A 145 8.62 3.55 0.63
N VAL A 146 8.06 4.69 0.21
CA VAL A 146 7.60 4.90 -1.18
C VAL A 146 8.79 4.87 -2.14
N GLU A 147 9.91 5.52 -1.79
CA GLU A 147 11.13 5.56 -2.60
C GLU A 147 11.75 4.16 -2.71
N GLU A 148 11.94 3.47 -1.58
CA GLU A 148 12.39 2.07 -1.55
C GLU A 148 11.45 1.16 -2.37
N GLY A 149 10.15 1.32 -2.23
CA GLY A 149 9.15 0.58 -3.00
C GLY A 149 9.24 0.83 -4.51
N ALA A 150 9.48 2.09 -4.92
CA ALA A 150 9.66 2.42 -6.32
C ALA A 150 10.92 1.80 -6.92
N ASP A 151 11.99 1.70 -6.14
CA ASP A 151 13.24 1.06 -6.57
C ASP A 151 13.05 -0.45 -6.74
N VAL A 152 12.49 -1.12 -5.75
CA VAL A 152 12.15 -2.55 -5.82
C VAL A 152 11.21 -2.85 -6.98
N TRP A 153 10.21 -1.99 -7.21
CA TRP A 153 9.30 -2.15 -8.34
C TRP A 153 10.02 -2.09 -9.68
N ARG A 154 10.92 -1.12 -9.87
CA ARG A 154 11.71 -0.98 -11.11
C ARG A 154 12.62 -2.18 -11.34
N GLU A 155 13.27 -2.67 -10.28
CA GLU A 155 14.09 -3.87 -10.33
C GLU A 155 13.28 -5.09 -10.78
N LYS A 156 12.11 -5.31 -10.18
CA LYS A 156 11.25 -6.45 -10.54
C LYS A 156 10.65 -6.33 -11.94
N GLN A 157 10.35 -5.13 -12.41
CA GLN A 157 9.95 -4.92 -13.81
C GLN A 157 11.09 -5.19 -14.80
N ALA A 158 12.32 -4.81 -14.46
CA ALA A 158 13.48 -5.12 -15.28
C ALA A 158 13.72 -6.64 -15.33
N GLU A 159 13.67 -7.33 -14.17
CA GLU A 159 13.76 -8.79 -14.07
C GLU A 159 12.70 -9.49 -14.95
N LEU A 160 11.44 -9.03 -14.89
CA LEU A 160 10.38 -9.57 -15.76
C LEU A 160 10.70 -9.37 -17.24
N SER A 161 11.14 -8.17 -17.63
CA SER A 161 11.52 -7.89 -19.02
C SER A 161 12.66 -8.78 -19.50
N ASP A 162 13.63 -9.05 -18.65
CA ASP A 162 14.77 -9.90 -19.00
C ASP A 162 14.37 -11.39 -19.10
N LEU A 163 13.52 -11.89 -18.20
CA LEU A 163 12.96 -13.24 -18.30
C LEU A 163 12.10 -13.41 -19.57
N GLN A 164 11.31 -12.40 -19.95
CA GLN A 164 10.52 -12.43 -21.18
C GLN A 164 11.41 -12.50 -22.43
N LYS A 165 12.53 -11.79 -22.48
CA LYS A 165 13.51 -11.91 -23.58
C LYS A 165 14.12 -13.31 -23.65
N VAL A 166 14.51 -13.86 -22.47
CA VAL A 166 15.03 -15.25 -22.42
C VAL A 166 13.99 -16.24 -22.90
N ALA A 167 12.69 -16.00 -22.61
CA ALA A 167 11.60 -16.85 -23.10
C ALA A 167 11.45 -16.78 -24.63
N GLU A 168 11.58 -15.61 -25.23
CA GLU A 168 11.59 -15.42 -26.68
C GLU A 168 12.77 -16.15 -27.33
N ASP A 169 13.99 -15.99 -26.80
CA ASP A 169 15.19 -16.67 -27.28
C ASP A 169 15.03 -18.20 -27.18
N LEU A 170 14.51 -18.69 -26.06
CA LEU A 170 14.27 -20.12 -25.87
C LEU A 170 13.19 -20.67 -26.80
N GLN A 171 12.17 -19.88 -27.12
CA GLN A 171 11.15 -20.26 -28.09
C GLN A 171 11.73 -20.45 -29.50
N ILE A 172 12.63 -19.55 -29.95
CA ILE A 172 13.35 -19.68 -31.22
C ILE A 172 14.20 -20.94 -31.19
N ARG A 173 14.88 -21.22 -30.09
CA ARG A 173 15.69 -22.45 -29.91
C ARG A 173 14.84 -23.71 -29.99
N LEU A 174 13.65 -23.71 -29.40
CA LEU A 174 12.71 -24.83 -29.48
C LEU A 174 12.28 -25.12 -30.90
N GLU A 175 12.01 -24.10 -31.70
CA GLU A 175 11.65 -24.29 -33.12
C GLU A 175 12.82 -24.93 -33.93
N TYR A 176 14.04 -24.47 -33.68
CA TYR A 176 15.22 -25.09 -34.26
C TYR A 176 15.38 -26.56 -33.83
N LEU A 177 15.23 -26.87 -32.56
CA LEU A 177 15.34 -28.24 -32.04
C LEU A 177 14.22 -29.17 -32.57
N ARG A 178 13.02 -28.65 -32.78
CA ARG A 178 11.93 -29.40 -33.43
C ARG A 178 12.27 -29.78 -34.87
N LYS A 179 12.83 -28.83 -35.65
CA LYS A 179 13.32 -29.11 -36.99
C LYS A 179 14.43 -30.17 -36.98
N ARG A 180 15.44 -29.97 -36.11
CA ARG A 180 16.53 -30.94 -35.96
C ARG A 180 16.05 -32.33 -35.57
N LYS A 181 15.06 -32.43 -34.67
CA LYS A 181 14.42 -33.70 -34.31
C LYS A 181 13.78 -34.37 -35.54
N THR A 182 12.95 -33.64 -36.31
CA THR A 182 12.29 -34.19 -37.50
C THR A 182 13.30 -34.62 -38.56
N GLU A 183 14.38 -33.88 -38.77
CA GLU A 183 15.45 -34.25 -39.69
C GLU A 183 16.20 -35.50 -39.21
N ALA A 184 16.53 -35.61 -37.95
CA ALA A 184 17.22 -36.76 -37.37
C ALA A 184 16.32 -38.02 -37.36
N GLU A 185 15.03 -37.88 -37.13
CA GLU A 185 14.06 -38.98 -37.23
C GLU A 185 13.90 -39.46 -38.68
N ALA A 186 13.87 -38.57 -39.68
CA ALA A 186 13.84 -38.92 -41.09
C ALA A 186 15.09 -39.67 -41.54
N LEU A 187 16.30 -39.18 -41.15
CA LEU A 187 17.56 -39.88 -41.42
C LEU A 187 17.63 -41.26 -40.76
N LYS A 188 17.11 -41.39 -39.54
CA LYS A 188 17.01 -42.69 -38.87
C LYS A 188 16.11 -43.64 -39.65
N GLU A 189 14.96 -43.17 -40.12
CA GLU A 189 14.01 -43.98 -40.89
C GLU A 189 14.62 -44.41 -42.26
N GLU A 190 15.31 -43.49 -42.93
CA GLU A 190 16.04 -43.76 -44.17
C GLU A 190 17.16 -44.80 -43.97
N ALA A 191 17.97 -44.67 -42.93
CA ALA A 191 19.04 -45.61 -42.59
C ALA A 191 18.48 -47.01 -42.27
N LEU A 192 17.37 -47.07 -41.52
CA LEU A 192 16.68 -48.36 -41.26
C LEU A 192 16.09 -49.00 -42.52
N ALA A 193 15.52 -48.20 -43.41
CA ALA A 193 14.98 -48.70 -44.72
C ALA A 193 16.10 -49.18 -45.63
N ALA A 194 17.27 -48.52 -45.65
CA ALA A 194 18.44 -48.96 -46.41
C ALA A 194 19.05 -50.28 -45.88
N ALA A 195 19.04 -50.47 -44.57
CA ALA A 195 19.52 -51.69 -43.93
C ALA A 195 18.58 -52.90 -44.14
N HIS A 196 17.29 -52.64 -44.42
CA HIS A 196 16.30 -53.67 -44.68
C HIS A 196 15.58 -53.39 -46.02
N PRO A 197 16.24 -53.62 -47.20
CA PRO A 197 15.58 -53.43 -48.49
C PRO A 197 14.37 -54.33 -48.56
N PRO A 198 13.22 -53.85 -49.08
CA PRO A 198 12.06 -54.72 -49.27
C PRO A 198 12.39 -55.89 -50.20
N PRO A 199 11.85 -57.11 -49.94
CA PRO A 199 12.10 -58.26 -50.79
C PRO A 199 11.73 -57.93 -52.24
N PRO A 200 12.49 -58.43 -53.24
CA PRO A 200 12.25 -58.12 -54.63
C PRO A 200 10.81 -58.44 -55.01
N PRO A 201 10.14 -57.66 -55.88
CA PRO A 201 8.73 -57.80 -56.18
C PRO A 201 8.51 -59.09 -56.98
N GLY A 202 8.01 -60.14 -56.28
CA GLY A 202 7.54 -61.37 -56.85
C GLY A 202 6.10 -61.58 -56.43
N GLN A 203 5.19 -61.32 -57.40
CA GLN A 203 3.82 -61.80 -57.44
C GLN A 203 2.90 -61.38 -56.28
N GLU A 204 2.08 -60.34 -56.51
CA GLU A 204 0.63 -60.50 -56.46
C GLU A 204 -0.13 -59.18 -56.59
N GLY A 205 -1.10 -59.17 -57.42
CA GLY A 205 -2.39 -58.50 -57.42
C GLY A 205 -2.54 -56.98 -57.37
N PRO A 206 -3.43 -56.46 -58.22
CA PRO A 206 -3.54 -54.97 -58.37
C PRO A 206 -4.31 -54.31 -57.20
N ARG A 207 -3.71 -53.43 -56.56
CA ARG A 207 -4.43 -52.45 -55.72
C ARG A 207 -4.19 -51.03 -56.23
N SER A 208 -5.27 -50.33 -56.45
CA SER A 208 -5.42 -49.02 -57.03
C SER A 208 -4.58 -47.90 -56.33
N PRO A 209 -4.10 -46.94 -57.11
CA PRO A 209 -3.32 -45.85 -56.60
C PRO A 209 -4.23 -44.78 -56.02
N ILE A 210 -3.99 -44.38 -54.77
CA ILE A 210 -4.43 -43.09 -54.24
C ILE A 210 -3.28 -42.14 -54.43
N ARG A 211 -3.43 -41.26 -55.40
CA ARG A 211 -2.54 -40.12 -55.69
C ARG A 211 -2.85 -38.98 -54.72
N ALA A 212 -1.89 -38.56 -53.98
CA ALA A 212 -1.91 -37.25 -53.35
C ALA A 212 -0.63 -36.50 -53.72
N GLU A 213 -0.77 -35.66 -54.76
CA GLU A 213 0.23 -34.64 -55.08
C GLU A 213 0.16 -33.57 -54.06
N ILE A 214 1.26 -33.31 -53.37
CA ILE A 214 1.49 -32.04 -52.65
C ILE A 214 2.74 -31.40 -53.26
N SER A 215 2.48 -30.43 -54.17
CA SER A 215 3.51 -29.48 -54.60
C SER A 215 3.84 -28.52 -53.45
N LEU A 216 5.07 -28.46 -53.06
CA LEU A 216 5.63 -27.39 -52.24
C LEU A 216 6.80 -26.78 -53.01
N GLU A 217 6.47 -25.76 -53.82
CA GLU A 217 7.46 -24.75 -54.22
C GLU A 217 7.44 -23.65 -53.18
N GLY A 218 8.52 -23.48 -52.47
CA GLY A 218 8.78 -22.36 -51.55
C GLY A 218 10.26 -22.11 -51.51
N HIS A 219 10.69 -21.15 -52.35
CA HIS A 219 12.05 -20.66 -52.39
C HIS A 219 12.27 -19.80 -51.14
N GLU A 220 13.12 -20.21 -50.22
CA GLU A 220 13.68 -19.32 -49.18
C GLU A 220 15.19 -19.23 -49.31
N GLN A 221 15.65 -18.00 -49.48
CA GLN A 221 17.06 -17.64 -49.47
C GLN A 221 17.62 -17.74 -48.03
N PRO A 222 18.88 -18.15 -47.83
CA PRO A 222 19.47 -18.18 -46.50
C PRO A 222 19.85 -16.76 -46.07
N MET A 223 19.23 -16.28 -44.99
CA MET A 223 19.71 -15.11 -44.23
C MET A 223 20.96 -15.52 -43.43
N GLN A 224 22.05 -14.81 -43.70
CA GLN A 224 23.27 -14.84 -42.90
C GLN A 224 23.04 -13.95 -41.65
N ASP A 225 22.76 -14.56 -40.52
CA ASP A 225 22.79 -13.92 -39.21
C ASP A 225 23.57 -14.82 -38.24
N THR A 226 24.89 -14.82 -38.38
CA THR A 226 25.79 -15.54 -37.45
C THR A 226 26.22 -14.73 -36.22
N ASP A 227 25.97 -13.43 -36.18
CA ASP A 227 26.43 -12.59 -35.07
C ASP A 227 25.42 -12.39 -33.93
N ILE A 228 24.11 -12.66 -34.15
CA ILE A 228 23.07 -12.54 -33.13
C ILE A 228 23.01 -13.79 -32.24
N LEU A 229 23.41 -14.95 -32.76
CA LEU A 229 23.33 -16.24 -32.04
C LEU A 229 24.34 -16.39 -30.90
N ILE A 230 25.47 -15.65 -30.92
CA ILE A 230 26.55 -15.85 -29.95
C ILE A 230 26.23 -15.18 -28.59
N ASP A 231 25.54 -14.05 -28.59
CA ASP A 231 25.19 -13.34 -27.36
C ASP A 231 23.95 -13.93 -26.66
N THR A 232 23.00 -14.45 -27.45
CA THR A 232 21.81 -15.14 -26.96
C THR A 232 22.13 -16.51 -26.35
N ASP A 233 23.07 -17.27 -26.93
CA ASP A 233 23.46 -18.59 -26.42
C ASP A 233 24.16 -18.50 -25.04
N THR A 234 24.96 -17.45 -24.82
CA THR A 234 25.61 -17.21 -23.51
C THR A 234 24.63 -16.88 -22.41
N ARG A 235 23.62 -16.06 -22.70
CA ARG A 235 22.58 -15.64 -21.73
C ARG A 235 21.63 -16.78 -21.39
N LEU A 236 21.22 -17.53 -22.40
CA LEU A 236 20.39 -18.73 -22.25
C LEU A 236 21.13 -19.80 -21.45
N GLN A 237 22.42 -20.04 -21.75
CA GLN A 237 23.24 -21.02 -21.03
C GLN A 237 23.40 -20.63 -19.56
N GLN A 238 23.66 -19.35 -19.28
CA GLN A 238 23.81 -18.84 -17.91
C GLN A 238 22.51 -19.02 -17.10
N TRP A 239 21.33 -18.82 -17.73
CA TRP A 239 20.04 -19.06 -17.08
C TRP A 239 19.81 -20.55 -16.84
N MET A 240 20.08 -21.41 -17.83
CA MET A 240 19.94 -22.86 -17.74
C MET A 240 20.85 -23.46 -16.66
N ASP A 241 22.12 -23.01 -16.55
CA ASP A 241 23.05 -23.47 -15.53
C ASP A 241 22.61 -23.04 -14.12
N SER A 242 22.01 -21.84 -14.01
CA SER A 242 21.43 -21.35 -12.75
C SER A 242 20.16 -22.14 -12.32
N ALA A 243 19.40 -22.61 -13.29
CA ALA A 243 18.20 -23.42 -13.06
C ALA A 243 18.53 -24.88 -12.68
N GLU A 244 19.57 -25.47 -13.28
CA GLU A 244 20.04 -26.82 -12.95
C GLU A 244 20.61 -26.94 -11.52
N GLN A 245 21.19 -25.88 -10.97
CA GLN A 245 21.69 -25.86 -9.59
C GLN A 245 20.57 -25.89 -8.53
N ARG A 246 19.30 -25.72 -8.92
CA ARG A 246 18.14 -25.71 -8.01
C ARG A 246 17.43 -27.05 -7.83
N GLU A 247 17.70 -28.06 -8.70
CA GLU A 247 17.02 -29.37 -8.61
C GLU A 247 17.96 -30.55 -8.89
N GLU A 248 18.23 -31.36 -7.87
CA GLU A 248 18.70 -32.74 -8.05
C GLU A 248 17.48 -33.64 -8.35
N SER A 249 17.32 -34.05 -9.60
CA SER A 249 16.26 -34.99 -10.03
C SER A 249 16.75 -36.43 -10.06
N PRO A 250 15.89 -37.42 -9.70
CA PRO A 250 16.22 -38.85 -9.77
C PRO A 250 16.28 -39.35 -11.19
N LYS A 251 17.29 -40.17 -11.50
CA LYS A 251 17.48 -40.82 -12.81
C LYS A 251 16.40 -41.87 -13.08
N GLU A 252 15.70 -41.72 -14.21
CA GLU A 252 14.82 -42.76 -14.77
C GLU A 252 15.60 -43.95 -15.35
N PRO A 253 15.09 -45.20 -15.27
CA PRO A 253 15.79 -46.40 -15.74
C PRO A 253 15.74 -46.55 -17.26
N GLU A 254 16.90 -46.84 -17.85
CA GLU A 254 17.05 -47.17 -19.28
C GLU A 254 16.31 -48.43 -19.65
N VAL A 255 15.41 -48.34 -20.62
CA VAL A 255 14.81 -49.49 -21.30
C VAL A 255 15.78 -49.94 -22.42
N LYS A 256 16.36 -51.12 -22.24
CA LYS A 256 17.18 -51.77 -23.24
C LYS A 256 16.27 -52.46 -24.28
N ASP A 257 16.28 -51.93 -25.49
CA ASP A 257 15.70 -52.60 -26.65
C ASP A 257 16.77 -53.47 -27.33
N ALA A 258 16.48 -54.73 -27.50
CA ALA A 258 17.42 -55.74 -28.01
C ALA A 258 17.04 -56.13 -29.43
N GLY A 259 17.95 -55.89 -30.38
CA GLY A 259 17.98 -56.63 -31.61
C GLY A 259 18.14 -55.83 -32.91
N THR A 260 19.28 -56.01 -33.60
CA THR A 260 19.64 -55.60 -34.96
C THR A 260 20.25 -54.20 -35.14
N GLU A 261 21.40 -53.95 -34.55
CA GLU A 261 22.18 -52.73 -34.75
C GLU A 261 23.68 -53.00 -35.02
N ASP A 262 23.98 -53.84 -36.05
CA ASP A 262 25.37 -54.08 -36.41
C ASP A 262 25.87 -53.15 -37.53
N ASP A 263 25.00 -52.36 -38.16
CA ASP A 263 25.42 -51.36 -39.14
C ASP A 263 25.79 -50.04 -38.44
N PRO A 264 27.07 -49.55 -38.59
CA PRO A 264 27.55 -48.34 -37.94
C PRO A 264 26.75 -47.09 -38.34
N ASP A 265 26.21 -47.01 -39.57
CA ASP A 265 25.44 -45.86 -40.05
C ASP A 265 24.06 -45.80 -39.42
N VAL A 266 23.42 -46.97 -39.26
CA VAL A 266 22.12 -47.08 -38.56
C VAL A 266 22.28 -46.69 -37.08
N LYS A 267 23.34 -47.19 -36.46
CA LYS A 267 23.59 -46.87 -35.04
C LYS A 267 23.85 -45.36 -34.82
N ALA A 268 24.62 -44.74 -35.72
CA ALA A 268 24.85 -43.28 -35.65
C ALA A 268 23.60 -42.46 -35.84
N ALA A 269 22.71 -42.86 -36.79
CA ALA A 269 21.41 -42.19 -37.02
C ALA A 269 20.44 -42.34 -35.84
N VAL A 270 20.39 -43.53 -35.22
CA VAL A 270 19.56 -43.80 -34.03
C VAL A 270 20.03 -42.97 -32.86
N GLU A 271 21.35 -42.87 -32.62
CA GLU A 271 21.90 -42.09 -31.53
C GLU A 271 21.69 -40.57 -31.74
N ALA A 272 21.84 -40.09 -33.00
CA ALA A 272 21.55 -38.71 -33.36
C ALA A 272 20.06 -38.35 -33.11
N ALA A 273 19.12 -39.26 -33.47
CA ALA A 273 17.70 -39.05 -33.20
C ALA A 273 17.37 -39.07 -31.72
N LYS A 274 17.95 -39.99 -30.92
CA LYS A 274 17.79 -40.01 -29.47
C LYS A 274 18.31 -38.72 -28.82
N SER A 275 19.51 -38.25 -29.21
CA SER A 275 20.09 -37.00 -28.73
C SER A 275 19.19 -35.80 -29.07
N ALA A 276 18.68 -35.71 -30.32
CA ALA A 276 17.80 -34.61 -30.72
C ALA A 276 16.47 -34.59 -29.93
N VAL A 277 15.90 -35.76 -29.62
CA VAL A 277 14.71 -35.86 -28.75
C VAL A 277 15.01 -35.45 -27.33
N ALA A 278 16.15 -35.86 -26.78
CA ALA A 278 16.58 -35.48 -25.40
C ALA A 278 16.82 -33.98 -25.30
N ASP A 279 17.54 -33.37 -26.25
CA ASP A 279 17.80 -31.93 -26.30
C ASP A 279 16.49 -31.11 -26.37
N LEU A 280 15.54 -31.56 -27.21
CA LEU A 280 14.22 -30.92 -27.30
C LEU A 280 13.46 -31.01 -25.98
N LYS A 281 13.39 -32.20 -25.35
CA LYS A 281 12.70 -32.41 -24.07
C LYS A 281 13.27 -31.53 -22.99
N LYS A 282 14.61 -31.48 -22.85
CA LYS A 282 15.32 -30.61 -21.87
C LYS A 282 14.94 -29.15 -22.08
N SER A 283 14.92 -28.68 -23.33
CA SER A 283 14.59 -27.27 -23.64
C SER A 283 13.10 -26.97 -23.43
N GLU A 284 12.19 -27.91 -23.68
CA GLU A 284 10.76 -27.76 -23.40
C GLU A 284 10.48 -27.66 -21.88
N GLU A 285 11.14 -28.50 -21.08
CA GLU A 285 11.05 -28.44 -19.62
C GLU A 285 11.61 -27.10 -19.07
N ALA A 286 12.72 -26.61 -19.62
CA ALA A 286 13.29 -25.32 -19.28
C ALA A 286 12.32 -24.16 -19.61
N TYR A 287 11.69 -24.20 -20.79
CA TYR A 287 10.71 -23.19 -21.19
C TYR A 287 9.47 -23.19 -20.30
N GLN A 288 8.98 -24.36 -19.92
CA GLN A 288 7.84 -24.46 -18.98
C GLN A 288 8.17 -23.87 -17.60
N ARG A 289 9.38 -24.15 -17.07
CA ARG A 289 9.84 -23.56 -15.81
C ARG A 289 9.92 -22.04 -15.90
N LEU A 290 10.52 -21.52 -16.96
CA LEU A 290 10.62 -20.08 -17.22
C LEU A 290 9.25 -19.41 -17.31
N GLN A 291 8.29 -20.05 -17.98
CA GLN A 291 6.91 -19.55 -18.07
C GLN A 291 6.21 -19.51 -16.70
N MET A 292 6.48 -20.47 -15.82
CA MET A 292 5.97 -20.43 -14.45
C MET A 292 6.59 -19.28 -13.63
N GLU A 293 7.90 -19.06 -13.77
CA GLU A 293 8.61 -17.97 -13.09
C GLU A 293 8.11 -16.60 -13.54
N ILE A 294 7.90 -16.42 -14.86
CA ILE A 294 7.31 -15.20 -15.42
C ILE A 294 5.91 -14.96 -14.83
N ARG A 295 5.04 -15.95 -14.83
CA ARG A 295 3.68 -15.82 -14.26
C ARG A 295 3.71 -15.49 -12.78
N GLU A 296 4.56 -16.14 -12.00
CA GLU A 296 4.70 -15.86 -10.58
C GLU A 296 5.15 -14.41 -10.33
N LEU A 297 6.04 -13.88 -11.17
CA LEU A 297 6.50 -12.51 -11.09
C LEU A 297 5.41 -11.51 -11.53
N GLU A 298 4.66 -11.83 -12.59
CA GLU A 298 3.49 -11.05 -13.04
C GLU A 298 2.41 -10.99 -11.95
N ASP A 299 2.06 -12.13 -11.35
CA ASP A 299 1.10 -12.21 -10.25
C ASP A 299 1.54 -11.36 -9.06
N ARG A 300 2.82 -11.39 -8.69
CA ARG A 300 3.39 -10.54 -7.65
C ARG A 300 3.33 -9.07 -8.00
N LEU A 301 3.60 -8.69 -9.25
CA LEU A 301 3.51 -7.31 -9.72
C LEU A 301 2.05 -6.81 -9.85
N ALA A 302 1.07 -7.70 -9.94
CA ALA A 302 -0.36 -7.36 -9.99
C ALA A 302 -0.97 -7.06 -8.61
N ILE A 303 -0.27 -7.37 -7.50
CA ILE A 303 -0.76 -7.12 -6.15
C ILE A 303 -0.85 -5.61 -5.89
N ASP A 304 -1.93 -5.19 -5.21
CA ASP A 304 -2.07 -3.82 -4.71
C ASP A 304 -1.20 -3.59 -3.46
N TYR A 305 -0.13 -2.84 -3.61
CA TYR A 305 0.80 -2.45 -2.54
C TYR A 305 0.52 -1.06 -1.96
N GLY A 306 -0.69 -0.54 -2.15
CA GLY A 306 -1.07 0.82 -1.78
C GLY A 306 -0.92 1.82 -2.91
N PRO A 307 -1.55 3.03 -2.80
CA PRO A 307 -1.61 4.02 -3.87
C PRO A 307 -0.25 4.47 -4.40
N GLU A 308 0.75 4.52 -3.52
CA GLU A 308 2.13 4.90 -3.83
C GLU A 308 3.11 3.72 -3.71
N ARG A 309 2.59 2.49 -3.62
CA ARG A 309 3.34 1.25 -3.36
C ARG A 309 4.10 1.26 -2.03
N GLU A 310 3.63 2.04 -1.07
CA GLU A 310 4.24 2.21 0.25
C GLU A 310 4.32 0.92 1.09
N PHE A 311 3.56 -0.14 0.73
CA PHE A 311 3.61 -1.43 1.41
C PHE A 311 4.50 -2.46 0.70
N LEU A 312 5.12 -2.13 -0.44
CA LEU A 312 5.96 -3.06 -1.19
C LEU A 312 7.20 -3.51 -0.38
N PHE A 313 7.66 -2.69 0.56
CA PHE A 313 8.76 -3.06 1.47
C PHE A 313 8.46 -4.29 2.33
N LEU A 314 7.20 -4.68 2.46
CA LEU A 314 6.77 -5.88 3.19
C LEU A 314 6.90 -7.16 2.36
N LEU A 315 7.02 -7.05 1.04
CA LEU A 315 7.16 -8.19 0.14
C LEU A 315 8.43 -8.98 0.47
N GLY A 316 8.29 -10.31 0.58
CA GLY A 316 9.39 -11.19 0.90
C GLY A 316 9.86 -11.18 2.37
N ARG A 317 9.26 -10.34 3.21
CA ARG A 317 9.52 -10.33 4.66
C ARG A 317 8.52 -11.21 5.38
N CYS A 318 8.98 -11.97 6.38
CA CYS A 318 8.11 -12.73 7.25
C CYS A 318 8.34 -12.31 8.70
N PHE A 319 7.26 -12.23 9.45
CA PHE A 319 7.24 -11.85 10.87
C PHE A 319 6.70 -13.02 11.68
N GLN A 320 7.36 -13.33 12.79
CA GLN A 320 6.96 -14.42 13.66
C GLN A 320 6.61 -13.91 15.05
N ILE A 321 5.53 -14.42 15.60
CA ILE A 321 5.13 -14.21 16.98
C ILE A 321 4.82 -15.57 17.62
N THR A 322 5.30 -15.77 18.83
CA THR A 322 4.95 -16.95 19.64
C THR A 322 3.88 -16.58 20.66
N ALA A 323 2.76 -17.28 20.63
CA ALA A 323 1.67 -17.10 21.58
C ALA A 323 1.25 -18.48 22.10
N TYR A 324 1.36 -18.66 23.42
CA TYR A 324 1.15 -19.95 24.09
C TYR A 324 2.06 -21.04 23.53
N GLU A 325 1.50 -22.13 23.03
CA GLU A 325 2.23 -23.29 22.48
C GLU A 325 2.42 -23.23 20.94
N TYR A 326 2.04 -22.11 20.30
CA TYR A 326 2.10 -21.96 18.86
C TYR A 326 2.99 -20.80 18.42
N ALA A 327 3.73 -21.01 17.36
CA ALA A 327 4.42 -19.94 16.62
C ALA A 327 3.60 -19.60 15.38
N TYR A 328 3.23 -18.33 15.24
CA TYR A 328 2.51 -17.81 14.09
C TYR A 328 3.48 -17.05 13.20
N THR A 329 3.53 -17.39 11.93
CA THR A 329 4.35 -16.69 10.94
C THR A 329 3.45 -16.02 9.92
N ILE A 330 3.59 -14.71 9.79
CA ILE A 330 2.93 -13.93 8.75
C ILE A 330 3.95 -13.46 7.73
N CYS A 331 3.73 -13.81 6.46
CA CYS A 331 4.47 -13.30 5.31
C CYS A 331 3.50 -12.40 4.51
N PRO A 332 3.58 -11.06 4.63
CA PRO A 332 2.68 -10.16 3.92
C PRO A 332 2.66 -10.45 2.42
N PHE A 333 1.47 -10.34 1.82
CA PHE A 333 1.18 -10.63 0.40
C PHE A 333 1.46 -12.08 -0.02
N ASN A 334 1.66 -12.99 0.93
CA ASN A 334 1.88 -14.41 0.68
C ASN A 334 0.95 -15.26 1.54
N GLN A 335 1.33 -15.60 2.78
CA GLN A 335 0.56 -16.52 3.60
C GLN A 335 0.76 -16.29 5.10
N VAL A 336 -0.14 -16.88 5.88
CA VAL A 336 -0.04 -16.99 7.34
C VAL A 336 -0.03 -18.46 7.73
N THR A 337 0.94 -18.86 8.56
CA THR A 337 1.06 -20.21 9.06
C THR A 337 1.12 -20.24 10.58
N GLN A 338 0.73 -21.38 11.16
CA GLN A 338 0.79 -21.70 12.58
C GLN A 338 1.60 -22.97 12.76
N LYS A 339 2.65 -22.92 13.58
CA LYS A 339 3.48 -24.08 13.90
C LYS A 339 3.35 -24.45 15.36
N SER A 340 3.05 -25.72 15.63
CA SER A 340 3.00 -26.27 16.99
C SER A 340 4.41 -26.55 17.53
N GLN A 341 4.55 -26.74 18.85
CA GLN A 341 5.80 -27.20 19.46
C GLN A 341 6.23 -28.59 18.97
N ALA A 342 5.28 -29.43 18.56
CA ALA A 342 5.54 -30.73 17.94
C ALA A 342 6.05 -30.65 16.49
N GLY A 343 6.16 -29.46 15.93
CA GLY A 343 6.68 -29.24 14.58
C GLY A 343 5.63 -29.26 13.47
N THR A 344 4.36 -29.57 13.78
CA THR A 344 3.26 -29.54 12.78
C THR A 344 2.97 -28.11 12.37
N GLU A 345 3.03 -27.83 11.07
CA GLU A 345 2.71 -26.52 10.49
C GLU A 345 1.35 -26.61 9.79
N VAL A 346 0.51 -25.60 9.99
CA VAL A 346 -0.85 -25.48 9.45
C VAL A 346 -0.98 -24.16 8.74
N LEU A 347 -1.49 -24.17 7.52
CA LEU A 347 -1.79 -22.95 6.76
C LEU A 347 -3.07 -22.29 7.30
N LEU A 348 -2.94 -21.05 7.78
CA LEU A 348 -4.07 -20.26 8.29
C LEU A 348 -4.73 -19.39 7.22
N GLY A 349 -4.08 -19.20 6.08
CA GLY A 349 -4.61 -18.48 4.92
C GLY A 349 -3.52 -18.00 3.98
N LYS A 350 -3.89 -17.83 2.70
CA LYS A 350 -3.11 -17.17 1.67
C LYS A 350 -3.62 -15.76 1.46
N TRP A 351 -2.75 -14.86 1.02
CA TRP A 351 -3.12 -13.49 0.68
C TRP A 351 -4.34 -13.46 -0.25
N ASP A 352 -5.30 -12.61 0.08
CA ASP A 352 -6.53 -12.44 -0.68
C ASP A 352 -6.70 -10.96 -1.10
N ALA A 353 -6.86 -10.06 -0.14
CA ALA A 353 -7.10 -8.65 -0.41
C ALA A 353 -6.86 -7.77 0.83
N TRP A 354 -6.89 -6.48 0.61
CA TRP A 354 -7.09 -5.50 1.67
C TRP A 354 -8.53 -5.55 2.18
N GLY A 355 -8.72 -5.53 3.49
CA GLY A 355 -10.01 -5.69 4.15
C GLY A 355 -10.34 -4.58 5.15
N GLY A 356 -9.62 -3.47 5.11
CA GLY A 356 -9.88 -2.33 5.98
C GLY A 356 -11.20 -1.61 5.66
N PRO A 357 -11.71 -0.78 6.60
CA PRO A 357 -12.90 0.03 6.38
C PRO A 357 -12.67 1.12 5.30
N PRO A 358 -13.74 1.70 4.73
CA PRO A 358 -13.62 2.69 3.65
C PRO A 358 -12.70 3.89 3.97
N GLU A 359 -12.64 4.28 5.24
CA GLU A 359 -11.79 5.39 5.70
C GLU A 359 -10.31 5.00 5.79
N ASN A 360 -10.02 3.69 5.86
CA ASN A 360 -8.66 3.16 5.93
C ASN A 360 -8.59 1.76 5.31
N PRO A 361 -8.71 1.65 3.98
CA PRO A 361 -8.78 0.36 3.29
C PRO A 361 -7.51 -0.49 3.50
N TYR A 362 -6.36 0.15 3.67
CA TYR A 362 -5.06 -0.50 3.90
C TYR A 362 -4.77 -0.80 5.38
N GLY A 363 -5.74 -0.61 6.27
CA GLY A 363 -5.59 -0.87 7.70
C GLY A 363 -5.66 -2.36 8.09
N MET A 364 -6.07 -3.24 7.18
CA MET A 364 -6.22 -4.67 7.45
C MET A 364 -5.87 -5.50 6.22
N MET A 365 -5.09 -6.56 6.43
CA MET A 365 -4.77 -7.58 5.44
C MET A 365 -5.65 -8.81 5.67
N LYS A 366 -6.25 -9.34 4.61
CA LYS A 366 -7.11 -10.52 4.63
C LYS A 366 -6.42 -11.69 3.97
N TYR A 367 -6.44 -12.85 4.65
CA TYR A 367 -5.88 -14.12 4.17
C TYR A 367 -6.97 -15.17 4.23
N ASP A 368 -7.32 -15.74 3.09
CA ASP A 368 -8.33 -16.77 2.95
C ASP A 368 -7.73 -18.09 2.44
N ARG A 369 -8.54 -19.12 2.29
CA ARG A 369 -8.12 -20.43 1.73
C ARG A 369 -7.03 -21.12 2.55
N GLY A 370 -7.12 -21.01 3.88
CA GLY A 370 -6.30 -21.82 4.79
C GLY A 370 -6.74 -23.28 4.79
N GLU A 371 -6.03 -24.13 5.56
CA GLU A 371 -6.41 -25.53 5.71
C GLU A 371 -7.80 -25.67 6.35
N PRO A 372 -8.61 -26.65 5.93
CA PRO A 372 -9.92 -26.88 6.51
C PRO A 372 -9.81 -27.30 7.98
N CYS A 373 -10.75 -26.85 8.80
CA CYS A 373 -10.90 -27.36 10.15
C CYS A 373 -11.55 -28.76 10.12
N TRP A 374 -11.29 -29.55 11.15
CA TRP A 374 -11.98 -30.84 11.33
C TRP A 374 -13.50 -30.59 11.32
N GLN A 375 -14.21 -31.12 10.32
CA GLN A 375 -15.66 -30.95 10.13
C GLN A 375 -16.12 -29.48 10.12
N GLY A 376 -15.26 -28.51 9.75
CA GLY A 376 -15.54 -27.08 9.77
C GLY A 376 -15.12 -26.37 8.49
N PRO A 377 -15.31 -25.03 8.43
CA PRO A 377 -14.90 -24.23 7.29
C PRO A 377 -13.38 -24.18 7.13
N THR A 378 -12.91 -23.73 5.98
CA THR A 378 -11.51 -23.37 5.75
C THR A 378 -11.10 -22.20 6.67
N ARG A 379 -9.85 -22.25 7.13
CA ARG A 379 -9.29 -21.20 7.98
C ARG A 379 -9.09 -19.91 7.18
N SER A 380 -9.28 -18.80 7.86
CA SER A 380 -8.95 -17.46 7.35
C SER A 380 -8.30 -16.62 8.46
N THR A 381 -7.53 -15.64 8.07
CA THR A 381 -6.83 -14.75 9.02
C THR A 381 -6.98 -13.31 8.60
N HIS A 382 -7.25 -12.44 9.57
CA HIS A 382 -7.24 -11.00 9.40
C HIS A 382 -6.09 -10.40 10.22
N THR A 383 -5.22 -9.64 9.58
CA THR A 383 -4.12 -8.95 10.26
C THR A 383 -4.37 -7.46 10.21
N ILE A 384 -4.46 -6.84 11.38
CA ILE A 384 -4.65 -5.39 11.51
C ILE A 384 -3.28 -4.71 11.54
N LEU A 385 -3.09 -3.73 10.66
CA LEU A 385 -1.89 -2.93 10.63
C LEU A 385 -2.01 -1.76 11.61
N TRP A 386 -1.31 -1.82 12.74
CA TRP A 386 -1.26 -0.75 13.73
C TRP A 386 0.09 -0.06 13.70
N MET A 387 0.11 1.24 13.41
CA MET A 387 1.28 2.06 13.70
C MET A 387 1.35 2.31 15.21
N ASN A 388 2.17 1.55 15.94
CA ASN A 388 2.40 1.80 17.35
C ASN A 388 3.50 2.87 17.53
N LYS A 389 3.40 3.61 18.66
CA LYS A 389 4.32 4.69 19.07
C LYS A 389 5.79 4.27 19.29
N ARG A 390 6.10 2.99 19.23
CA ARG A 390 7.46 2.45 19.29
C ARG A 390 7.65 1.61 18.02
N TYR A 391 8.60 1.96 17.22
CA TYR A 391 9.09 1.37 15.97
C TYR A 391 9.18 -0.18 15.93
N SER A 392 8.17 -0.88 16.35
CA SER A 392 8.04 -2.32 16.23
C SER A 392 6.65 -2.66 15.75
N TRP A 393 6.58 -3.26 14.59
CA TRP A 393 5.41 -3.98 14.12
C TRP A 393 5.08 -5.06 15.15
N ARG A 394 3.89 -5.06 15.69
CA ARG A 394 3.35 -6.15 16.50
C ARG A 394 2.18 -6.77 15.76
#